data_baf2fdc034e177fa944847697664716d
#
_entry.id   baf2fdc034e177fa944847697664716d
#
_cell.length_a   1.000
_cell.length_b   1.000
_cell.length_c   1.000
_cell.angle_alpha   90.00
_cell.angle_beta   90.00
_cell.angle_gamma   90.00
#
_symmetry.space_group_name_H-M   'P 1'
#
loop_
_entity.id
_entity.type
_entity.pdbx_description
1 polymer ?
#
loop_
_entity_poly.entity_id
_entity_poly.type
_entity_poly.pdbx_seq_one_letter_code
_entity_poly.pdbx_strand_id
1 'polypeptide(L)'
;MRIIQTVKQLNEWQLTQQDSGKTWALLPFLNGLPRESNTLLHGARIRCDLVLTVLDGNSENNRTALSSLSDNDCDAVLLLDAELNRPCGDGLSLQFVEPYPELVRTPHYQRLGLQLLRLFSLLRPQMAIFSLHDLPQYWLANRINEECFLPVNITAAAPAPTPTNDAQEQLLHTVLQRCAQAISAGQDVAGTLQRGRQILESRVYSIRYFDCYDISTLIHTARAEADAILWAQFDNNIQSIHSVRFGE
;
A
#
# COMPACT_ATOMS: atom_id res chain seq x y z
N MET A 1 -11.71 -19.62 -7.08
CA MET A 1 -11.75 -18.46 -6.13
C MET A 1 -13.01 -18.51 -5.28
N ARG A 2 -12.92 -18.39 -3.94
CA ARG A 2 -14.05 -18.34 -3.01
C ARG A 2 -14.37 -16.88 -2.65
N ILE A 3 -15.62 -16.46 -2.73
CA ILE A 3 -16.06 -15.13 -2.28
C ILE A 3 -16.58 -15.26 -0.85
N ILE A 4 -16.09 -14.44 0.05
CA ILE A 4 -16.40 -14.41 1.48
C ILE A 4 -17.02 -13.03 1.79
N GLN A 5 -18.21 -13.02 2.39
CA GLN A 5 -18.97 -11.79 2.67
C GLN A 5 -19.36 -11.63 4.14
N THR A 6 -19.21 -12.69 4.93
CA THR A 6 -19.59 -12.67 6.35
C THR A 6 -18.47 -13.23 7.22
N VAL A 7 -18.44 -12.80 8.50
CA VAL A 7 -17.50 -13.33 9.50
C VAL A 7 -17.64 -14.85 9.64
N LYS A 8 -18.87 -15.38 9.55
CA LYS A 8 -19.11 -16.83 9.61
C LYS A 8 -18.41 -17.57 8.47
N GLN A 9 -18.59 -17.12 7.22
CA GLN A 9 -17.93 -17.71 6.05
C GLN A 9 -16.41 -17.62 6.15
N LEU A 10 -15.90 -16.52 6.72
CA LEU A 10 -14.48 -16.32 6.95
C LEU A 10 -13.93 -17.33 7.95
N ASN A 11 -14.60 -17.49 9.08
CA ASN A 11 -14.20 -18.47 10.11
C ASN A 11 -14.23 -19.92 9.57
N GLU A 12 -15.26 -20.28 8.80
CA GLU A 12 -15.33 -21.58 8.16
C GLU A 12 -14.16 -21.80 7.17
N TRP A 13 -13.82 -20.77 6.38
CA TRP A 13 -12.68 -20.84 5.48
C TRP A 13 -11.36 -20.98 6.24
N GLN A 14 -11.13 -20.18 7.28
CA GLN A 14 -9.92 -20.24 8.10
C GLN A 14 -9.73 -21.62 8.78
N LEU A 15 -10.78 -22.17 9.40
CA LEU A 15 -10.72 -23.48 10.03
C LEU A 15 -10.31 -24.55 9.02
N THR A 16 -10.92 -24.56 7.83
CA THR A 16 -10.57 -25.51 6.76
C THR A 16 -9.09 -25.40 6.35
N GLN A 17 -8.53 -24.17 6.32
CA GLN A 17 -7.12 -23.98 5.94
C GLN A 17 -6.16 -24.35 7.08
N GLN A 18 -6.51 -24.01 8.32
CA GLN A 18 -5.71 -24.37 9.50
C GLN A 18 -5.59 -25.91 9.65
N ASP A 19 -6.70 -26.63 9.47
CA ASP A 19 -6.70 -28.10 9.52
C ASP A 19 -5.79 -28.73 8.46
N SER A 20 -5.60 -28.03 7.33
CA SER A 20 -4.72 -28.46 6.25
C SER A 20 -3.26 -28.02 6.42
N GLY A 21 -2.94 -27.25 7.45
CA GLY A 21 -1.59 -26.71 7.71
C GLY A 21 -1.10 -25.71 6.67
N LYS A 22 -2.00 -25.14 5.86
CA LYS A 22 -1.63 -24.19 4.80
C LYS A 22 -1.37 -22.79 5.34
N THR A 23 -0.41 -22.13 4.72
CA THR A 23 -0.10 -20.71 4.94
C THR A 23 -0.87 -19.83 3.97
N TRP A 24 -1.21 -18.59 4.37
CA TRP A 24 -1.85 -17.64 3.47
C TRP A 24 -1.25 -16.24 3.55
N ALA A 25 -1.20 -15.62 2.38
CA ALA A 25 -0.86 -14.22 2.23
C ALA A 25 -2.14 -13.37 2.13
N LEU A 26 -2.12 -12.21 2.78
CA LEU A 26 -3.16 -11.21 2.72
C LEU A 26 -2.76 -10.06 1.79
N LEU A 27 -3.62 -9.69 0.85
CA LEU A 27 -3.48 -8.51 0.01
C LEU A 27 -4.65 -7.56 0.26
N PRO A 28 -4.49 -6.54 1.10
CA PRO A 28 -5.56 -5.62 1.45
C PRO A 28 -5.69 -4.49 0.42
N PHE A 29 -6.54 -4.67 -0.59
CA PHE A 29 -6.85 -3.67 -1.61
C PHE A 29 -8.01 -2.76 -1.16
N LEU A 30 -7.81 -2.07 -0.04
CA LEU A 30 -8.85 -1.26 0.62
C LEU A 30 -9.19 0.03 -0.14
N ASN A 31 -8.28 0.53 -0.95
CA ASN A 31 -8.46 1.69 -1.82
C ASN A 31 -8.77 1.32 -3.28
N GLY A 32 -9.17 0.06 -3.53
CA GLY A 32 -9.41 -0.51 -4.85
C GLY A 32 -8.26 -1.36 -5.36
N LEU A 33 -8.50 -2.07 -6.46
CA LEU A 33 -7.53 -2.98 -7.08
C LEU A 33 -6.41 -2.17 -7.73
N PRO A 34 -5.15 -2.29 -7.28
CA PRO A 34 -4.04 -1.57 -7.89
C PRO A 34 -3.71 -2.15 -9.27
N ARG A 35 -3.12 -1.33 -10.15
CA ARG A 35 -2.72 -1.77 -11.51
C ARG A 35 -1.73 -2.94 -11.47
N GLU A 36 -0.85 -2.97 -10.48
CA GLU A 36 0.15 -4.02 -10.24
C GLU A 36 -0.39 -5.24 -9.47
N SER A 37 -1.69 -5.36 -9.30
CA SER A 37 -2.32 -6.46 -8.54
C SER A 37 -1.81 -7.84 -8.95
N ASN A 38 -1.58 -8.08 -10.24
CA ASN A 38 -1.06 -9.34 -10.75
C ASN A 38 0.36 -9.64 -10.23
N THR A 39 1.22 -8.63 -10.18
CA THR A 39 2.57 -8.76 -9.62
C THR A 39 2.52 -9.07 -8.12
N LEU A 40 1.62 -8.41 -7.39
CA LEU A 40 1.41 -8.65 -5.96
C LEU A 40 0.89 -10.07 -5.70
N LEU A 41 -0.12 -10.51 -6.48
CA LEU A 41 -0.67 -11.88 -6.40
C LEU A 41 0.40 -12.93 -6.67
N HIS A 42 1.18 -12.75 -7.73
CA HIS A 42 2.28 -13.66 -8.07
C HIS A 42 3.34 -13.70 -6.96
N GLY A 43 3.72 -12.54 -6.43
CA GLY A 43 4.66 -12.46 -5.30
C GLY A 43 4.14 -13.12 -4.02
N ALA A 44 2.83 -13.10 -3.79
CA ALA A 44 2.17 -13.80 -2.69
C ALA A 44 2.20 -15.32 -2.90
N ARG A 45 1.86 -15.78 -4.10
CA ARG A 45 1.80 -17.19 -4.45
C ARG A 45 3.13 -17.92 -4.34
N ILE A 46 4.24 -17.24 -4.61
CA ILE A 46 5.59 -17.83 -4.46
C ILE A 46 5.94 -18.08 -2.98
N ARG A 47 5.32 -17.35 -2.06
CA ARG A 47 5.70 -17.34 -0.63
C ARG A 47 4.72 -18.04 0.29
N CYS A 48 3.46 -18.19 -0.13
CA CYS A 48 2.40 -18.81 0.65
C CYS A 48 1.57 -19.76 -0.22
N ASP A 49 0.94 -20.75 0.44
CA ASP A 49 0.11 -21.75 -0.21
C ASP A 49 -1.18 -21.18 -0.76
N LEU A 50 -1.71 -20.14 -0.12
CA LEU A 50 -2.99 -19.50 -0.47
C LEU A 50 -2.85 -17.98 -0.51
N VAL A 51 -3.68 -17.36 -1.34
CA VAL A 51 -3.79 -15.91 -1.47
C VAL A 51 -5.20 -15.47 -1.16
N LEU A 52 -5.34 -14.65 -0.13
CA LEU A 52 -6.58 -13.98 0.26
C LEU A 52 -6.47 -12.50 -0.05
N THR A 53 -7.37 -11.99 -0.88
CA THR A 53 -7.48 -10.53 -1.10
C THR A 53 -8.65 -9.95 -0.33
N VAL A 54 -8.56 -8.66 -0.01
CA VAL A 54 -9.65 -7.91 0.62
C VAL A 54 -10.03 -6.74 -0.27
N LEU A 55 -11.31 -6.60 -0.54
CA LEU A 55 -11.89 -5.49 -1.31
C LEU A 55 -12.96 -4.78 -0.49
N ASP A 56 -13.13 -3.48 -0.72
CA ASP A 56 -14.31 -2.76 -0.21
C ASP A 56 -15.58 -3.31 -0.88
N GLY A 57 -16.50 -3.83 -0.07
CA GLY A 57 -17.75 -4.44 -0.55
C GLY A 57 -18.68 -3.48 -1.28
N ASN A 58 -18.54 -2.17 -1.04
CA ASN A 58 -19.42 -1.14 -1.61
C ASN A 58 -18.91 -0.56 -2.95
N SER A 59 -17.80 -1.05 -3.48
CA SER A 59 -17.25 -0.52 -4.73
C SER A 59 -18.06 -1.00 -5.95
N GLU A 60 -18.50 -0.05 -6.78
CA GLU A 60 -19.16 -0.35 -8.05
C GLU A 60 -18.28 -1.17 -9.02
N ASN A 61 -16.96 -1.10 -8.83
CA ASN A 61 -15.97 -1.79 -9.65
C ASN A 61 -15.68 -3.22 -9.21
N ASN A 62 -16.37 -3.74 -8.19
CA ASN A 62 -16.09 -5.07 -7.64
C ASN A 62 -16.24 -6.20 -8.67
N ARG A 63 -17.18 -6.09 -9.61
CA ARG A 63 -17.37 -7.13 -10.63
C ARG A 63 -16.12 -7.30 -11.51
N THR A 64 -15.55 -6.19 -11.98
CA THR A 64 -14.31 -6.21 -12.80
C THR A 64 -13.12 -6.68 -11.97
N ALA A 65 -13.00 -6.20 -10.72
CA ALA A 65 -11.96 -6.64 -9.81
C ALA A 65 -12.02 -8.14 -9.51
N LEU A 66 -13.20 -8.68 -9.23
CA LEU A 66 -13.41 -10.11 -8.98
C LEU A 66 -13.06 -10.97 -10.19
N SER A 67 -13.40 -10.53 -11.41
CA SER A 67 -13.01 -11.22 -12.64
C SER A 67 -11.49 -11.26 -12.77
N SER A 68 -10.82 -10.12 -12.64
CA SER A 68 -9.35 -10.02 -12.70
C SER A 68 -8.65 -10.89 -11.65
N LEU A 69 -9.15 -10.90 -10.41
CA LEU A 69 -8.60 -11.74 -9.34
C LEU A 69 -8.80 -13.22 -9.58
N SER A 70 -9.95 -13.61 -10.17
CA SER A 70 -10.22 -15.00 -10.53
C SER A 70 -9.25 -15.52 -11.59
N ASP A 71 -8.91 -14.69 -12.56
CA ASP A 71 -8.01 -15.04 -13.66
C ASP A 71 -6.53 -15.10 -13.22
N ASN A 72 -6.19 -14.59 -12.03
CA ASN A 72 -4.82 -14.48 -11.54
C ASN A 72 -4.55 -15.28 -10.25
N ASP A 73 -5.12 -16.47 -10.12
CA ASP A 73 -4.84 -17.43 -9.04
C ASP A 73 -5.10 -16.92 -7.61
N CYS A 74 -6.06 -16.03 -7.42
CA CYS A 74 -6.55 -15.67 -6.10
C CYS A 74 -7.45 -16.79 -5.55
N ASP A 75 -7.16 -17.32 -4.36
CA ASP A 75 -7.93 -18.43 -3.77
C ASP A 75 -9.23 -17.95 -3.13
N ALA A 76 -9.18 -16.82 -2.43
CA ALA A 76 -10.35 -16.23 -1.79
C ALA A 76 -10.34 -14.71 -1.83
N VAL A 77 -11.52 -14.13 -1.90
CA VAL A 77 -11.75 -12.68 -1.80
C VAL A 77 -12.70 -12.41 -0.65
N LEU A 78 -12.26 -11.59 0.30
CA LEU A 78 -13.10 -11.06 1.36
C LEU A 78 -13.66 -9.71 0.92
N LEU A 79 -14.98 -9.63 0.79
CA LEU A 79 -15.67 -8.36 0.55
C LEU A 79 -16.06 -7.75 1.90
N LEU A 80 -15.54 -6.56 2.19
CA LEU A 80 -15.88 -5.83 3.40
C LEU A 80 -17.28 -5.22 3.25
N ASP A 81 -18.27 -5.93 3.76
CA ASP A 81 -19.63 -5.42 3.88
C ASP A 81 -19.83 -4.54 5.13
N ALA A 82 -21.08 -4.12 5.38
CA ALA A 82 -21.42 -3.29 6.52
C ALA A 82 -21.08 -3.94 7.89
N GLU A 83 -21.03 -5.27 7.98
CA GLU A 83 -20.66 -5.97 9.22
C GLU A 83 -19.16 -5.90 9.48
N LEU A 84 -18.35 -6.16 8.46
CA LEU A 84 -16.88 -6.17 8.55
C LEU A 84 -16.28 -4.76 8.47
N ASN A 85 -16.96 -3.85 7.78
CA ASN A 85 -16.55 -2.47 7.56
C ASN A 85 -17.34 -1.48 8.44
N ARG A 86 -17.63 -1.85 9.70
CA ARG A 86 -18.36 -0.95 10.63
C ARG A 86 -17.68 0.41 10.67
N PRO A 87 -18.43 1.52 10.52
CA PRO A 87 -17.88 2.85 10.56
C PRO A 87 -17.11 3.11 11.86
N CYS A 88 -16.03 3.87 11.78
CA CYS A 88 -15.43 4.48 12.97
C CYS A 88 -16.47 5.44 13.57
N GLY A 89 -16.80 5.26 14.84
CA GLY A 89 -17.77 6.10 15.53
C GLY A 89 -18.77 5.35 16.36
N ASP A 90 -19.06 4.08 16.03
CA ASP A 90 -20.01 3.25 16.78
C ASP A 90 -19.32 2.41 17.87
N GLY A 91 -18.27 2.94 18.53
CA GLY A 91 -17.66 2.34 19.70
C GLY A 91 -16.13 2.33 19.72
N LEU A 92 -15.41 1.99 18.66
CA LEU A 92 -13.95 1.96 18.62
C LEU A 92 -13.41 2.90 17.56
N SER A 93 -12.53 3.81 17.96
CA SER A 93 -11.76 4.66 17.06
C SER A 93 -10.27 4.49 17.29
N LEU A 94 -9.47 4.63 16.23
CA LEU A 94 -8.02 4.67 16.29
C LEU A 94 -7.57 6.10 16.02
N GLN A 95 -6.72 6.65 16.89
CA GLN A 95 -6.15 7.99 16.72
C GLN A 95 -4.63 7.88 16.65
N PHE A 96 -4.05 8.46 15.62
CA PHE A 96 -2.61 8.64 15.50
C PHE A 96 -2.26 10.05 15.99
N VAL A 97 -1.43 10.11 17.00
CA VAL A 97 -0.91 11.35 17.61
C VAL A 97 0.57 11.53 17.28
N GLU A 98 1.18 12.62 17.65
CA GLU A 98 2.63 12.75 17.54
C GLU A 98 3.36 11.62 18.29
N PRO A 99 4.45 11.08 17.78
CA PRO A 99 5.25 11.56 16.63
C PRO A 99 4.81 11.03 15.24
N TYR A 100 3.59 10.53 15.08
CA TYR A 100 3.13 10.05 13.78
C TYR A 100 3.05 11.18 12.74
N PRO A 101 3.44 10.92 11.47
CA PRO A 101 3.37 11.91 10.40
C PRO A 101 1.97 12.51 10.25
N GLU A 102 1.87 13.79 9.94
CA GLU A 102 0.59 14.51 9.79
C GLU A 102 -0.32 13.84 8.77
N LEU A 103 0.26 13.31 7.70
CA LEU A 103 -0.46 12.59 6.64
C LEU A 103 -1.36 11.48 7.19
N VAL A 104 -0.84 10.66 8.11
CA VAL A 104 -1.59 9.51 8.66
C VAL A 104 -2.52 9.88 9.81
N ARG A 105 -2.43 11.10 10.34
CA ARG A 105 -3.33 11.60 11.39
C ARG A 105 -4.72 12.03 10.86
N THR A 106 -4.92 11.98 9.56
CA THR A 106 -6.21 12.31 8.94
C THR A 106 -7.29 11.26 9.22
N PRO A 107 -8.58 11.63 9.22
CA PRO A 107 -9.68 10.68 9.45
C PRO A 107 -9.70 9.49 8.48
N HIS A 108 -9.22 9.67 7.26
CA HIS A 108 -9.10 8.60 6.27
C HIS A 108 -8.14 7.52 6.76
N TYR A 109 -6.91 7.89 7.15
CA TYR A 109 -5.91 6.93 7.61
C TYR A 109 -6.21 6.36 8.99
N GLN A 110 -6.91 7.08 9.85
CA GLN A 110 -7.42 6.54 11.13
C GLN A 110 -8.41 5.39 10.89
N ARG A 111 -9.34 5.55 9.93
CA ARG A 111 -10.23 4.46 9.50
C ARG A 111 -9.48 3.30 8.89
N LEU A 112 -8.58 3.59 7.97
CA LEU A 112 -7.75 2.59 7.30
C LEU A 112 -6.94 1.78 8.32
N GLY A 113 -6.33 2.45 9.29
CA GLY A 113 -5.59 1.81 10.36
C GLY A 113 -6.46 0.87 11.20
N LEU A 114 -7.67 1.31 11.55
CA LEU A 114 -8.61 0.45 12.28
C LEU A 114 -9.04 -0.77 11.45
N GLN A 115 -9.25 -0.61 10.14
CA GLN A 115 -9.55 -1.73 9.25
C GLN A 115 -8.38 -2.73 9.19
N LEU A 116 -7.14 -2.24 9.04
CA LEU A 116 -5.95 -3.09 9.04
C LEU A 116 -5.80 -3.85 10.36
N LEU A 117 -5.98 -3.17 11.50
CA LEU A 117 -5.94 -3.81 12.82
C LEU A 117 -6.99 -4.94 12.94
N ARG A 118 -8.23 -4.67 12.51
CA ARG A 118 -9.30 -5.68 12.50
C ARG A 118 -8.96 -6.87 11.60
N LEU A 119 -8.47 -6.60 10.40
CA LEU A 119 -8.09 -7.65 9.44
C LEU A 119 -6.94 -8.51 9.97
N PHE A 120 -5.89 -7.92 10.50
CA PHE A 120 -4.76 -8.67 11.05
C PHE A 120 -5.16 -9.49 12.26
N SER A 121 -5.97 -8.92 13.17
CA SER A 121 -6.45 -9.62 14.36
C SER A 121 -7.40 -10.78 14.02
N LEU A 122 -8.26 -10.60 13.02
CA LEU A 122 -9.24 -11.58 12.61
C LEU A 122 -8.62 -12.68 11.73
N LEU A 123 -7.80 -12.29 10.76
CA LEU A 123 -7.25 -13.22 9.75
C LEU A 123 -5.97 -13.89 10.20
N ARG A 124 -5.14 -13.23 11.01
CA ARG A 124 -3.82 -13.69 11.44
C ARG A 124 -3.00 -14.27 10.28
N PRO A 125 -2.81 -13.52 9.18
CA PRO A 125 -2.07 -14.02 8.04
C PRO A 125 -0.60 -14.19 8.39
N GLN A 126 0.09 -15.15 7.77
CA GLN A 126 1.53 -15.29 7.92
C GLN A 126 2.26 -14.13 7.24
N MET A 127 1.69 -13.62 6.17
CA MET A 127 2.24 -12.51 5.41
C MET A 127 1.15 -11.54 4.96
N ALA A 128 1.48 -10.25 4.92
CA ALA A 128 0.66 -9.24 4.26
C ALA A 128 1.51 -8.49 3.22
N ILE A 129 1.02 -8.35 2.00
CA ILE A 129 1.75 -7.72 0.90
C ILE A 129 1.02 -6.47 0.46
N PHE A 130 1.76 -5.37 0.42
CA PHE A 130 1.26 -4.05 0.04
C PHE A 130 1.91 -3.56 -1.25
N SER A 131 1.24 -2.64 -1.92
CA SER A 131 1.84 -1.85 -2.98
C SER A 131 2.59 -0.66 -2.38
N LEU A 132 3.80 -0.37 -2.86
CA LEU A 132 4.48 0.89 -2.52
C LEU A 132 3.79 2.11 -3.13
N HIS A 133 2.87 1.95 -4.10
CA HIS A 133 2.03 3.06 -4.54
C HIS A 133 1.14 3.59 -3.43
N ASP A 134 0.77 2.75 -2.46
CA ASP A 134 0.07 3.18 -1.23
C ASP A 134 1.02 3.12 -0.04
N LEU A 135 2.10 3.90 -0.13
CA LEU A 135 3.13 3.99 0.89
C LEU A 135 2.57 4.28 2.29
N PRO A 136 1.60 5.20 2.48
CA PRO A 136 1.02 5.42 3.79
C PRO A 136 0.29 4.20 4.36
N GLN A 137 -0.39 3.41 3.53
CA GLN A 137 -1.04 2.18 3.97
C GLN A 137 -0.01 1.12 4.41
N TYR A 138 1.06 0.94 3.61
CA TYR A 138 2.16 0.05 3.97
C TYR A 138 2.81 0.46 5.31
N TRP A 139 3.11 1.74 5.46
CA TRP A 139 3.70 2.27 6.68
C TRP A 139 2.78 2.07 7.90
N LEU A 140 1.49 2.39 7.77
CA LEU A 140 0.49 2.14 8.82
C LEU A 140 0.41 0.67 9.22
N ALA A 141 0.44 -0.23 8.24
CA ALA A 141 0.40 -1.66 8.49
C ALA A 141 1.59 -2.11 9.34
N ASN A 142 2.81 -1.65 9.02
CA ASN A 142 4.00 -1.94 9.82
C ASN A 142 3.86 -1.40 11.25
N ARG A 143 3.45 -0.13 11.40
CA ARG A 143 3.29 0.48 12.73
C ARG A 143 2.25 -0.20 13.58
N ILE A 144 1.08 -0.52 13.03
CA ILE A 144 0.05 -1.27 13.74
C ILE A 144 0.55 -2.66 14.13
N ASN A 145 1.28 -3.33 13.24
CA ASN A 145 1.85 -4.63 13.52
C ASN A 145 2.84 -4.60 14.68
N GLU A 146 3.73 -3.61 14.69
CA GLU A 146 4.72 -3.39 15.76
C GLU A 146 4.04 -3.02 17.08
N GLU A 147 3.21 -1.99 17.09
CA GLU A 147 2.56 -1.45 18.30
C GLU A 147 1.57 -2.43 18.95
N CYS A 148 0.92 -3.26 18.14
CA CYS A 148 -0.04 -4.26 18.61
C CYS A 148 0.57 -5.67 18.75
N PHE A 149 1.89 -5.82 18.56
CA PHE A 149 2.60 -7.09 18.66
C PHE A 149 1.98 -8.21 17.81
N LEU A 150 1.53 -7.87 16.60
CA LEU A 150 0.89 -8.83 15.71
C LEU A 150 1.95 -9.65 14.97
N PRO A 151 1.77 -10.97 14.81
CA PRO A 151 2.78 -11.85 14.20
C PRO A 151 2.66 -11.89 12.67
N VAL A 152 2.53 -10.73 12.01
CA VAL A 152 2.36 -10.66 10.56
C VAL A 152 3.67 -10.24 9.90
N ASN A 153 4.15 -11.00 8.92
CA ASN A 153 5.29 -10.57 8.11
C ASN A 153 4.80 -9.59 7.04
N ILE A 154 5.07 -8.31 7.23
CA ILE A 154 4.62 -7.26 6.30
C ILE A 154 5.71 -6.98 5.28
N THR A 155 5.35 -7.04 4.01
CA THR A 155 6.25 -6.74 2.89
C THR A 155 5.59 -5.79 1.90
N ALA A 156 6.40 -5.06 1.15
CA ALA A 156 5.92 -4.27 0.03
C ALA A 156 6.57 -4.71 -1.27
N ALA A 157 5.81 -4.65 -2.35
CA ALA A 157 6.35 -4.81 -3.68
C ALA A 157 6.48 -3.44 -4.34
N ALA A 158 7.66 -3.18 -4.91
CA ALA A 158 7.84 -2.01 -5.75
C ALA A 158 6.95 -2.15 -7.00
N PRO A 159 6.31 -1.06 -7.42
CA PRO A 159 5.56 -1.07 -8.67
C PRO A 159 6.51 -1.43 -9.81
N ALA A 160 6.11 -2.42 -10.60
CA ALA A 160 6.76 -2.61 -11.89
C ALA A 160 6.52 -1.34 -12.73
N PRO A 161 7.50 -0.84 -13.48
CA PRO A 161 7.27 0.27 -14.39
C PRO A 161 6.20 -0.16 -15.40
N THR A 162 4.97 0.27 -15.16
CA THR A 162 3.86 -0.03 -16.05
C THR A 162 3.91 0.97 -17.20
N PRO A 163 3.97 0.53 -18.45
CA PRO A 163 3.82 1.44 -19.57
C PRO A 163 2.50 2.19 -19.44
N THR A 164 2.55 3.49 -19.30
CA THR A 164 1.37 4.34 -19.31
C THR A 164 1.34 5.20 -20.56
N ASN A 165 0.14 5.40 -21.12
CA ASN A 165 -0.06 6.34 -22.22
C ASN A 165 -0.39 7.75 -21.70
N ASP A 166 -0.47 7.94 -20.39
CA ASP A 166 -0.71 9.25 -19.78
C ASP A 166 0.60 10.05 -19.73
N ALA A 167 0.63 11.15 -20.49
CA ALA A 167 1.81 12.00 -20.59
C ALA A 167 2.20 12.64 -19.23
N GLN A 168 1.24 12.88 -18.34
CA GLN A 168 1.50 13.42 -17.01
C GLN A 168 2.19 12.38 -16.13
N GLU A 169 1.68 11.15 -16.14
CA GLU A 169 2.26 10.03 -15.38
C GLU A 169 3.67 9.72 -15.89
N GLN A 170 3.87 9.70 -17.22
CA GLN A 170 5.20 9.49 -17.81
C GLN A 170 6.20 10.57 -17.40
N LEU A 171 5.77 11.84 -17.42
CA LEU A 171 6.63 12.96 -17.04
C LEU A 171 6.99 12.87 -15.55
N LEU A 172 6.00 12.63 -14.69
CA LEU A 172 6.21 12.49 -13.25
C LEU A 172 7.22 11.37 -12.95
N HIS A 173 6.98 10.20 -13.56
CA HIS A 173 7.87 9.04 -13.43
C HIS A 173 9.30 9.36 -13.89
N THR A 174 9.44 9.98 -15.06
CA THR A 174 10.76 10.33 -15.63
C THR A 174 11.51 11.33 -14.75
N VAL A 175 10.83 12.36 -14.25
CA VAL A 175 11.46 13.36 -13.38
C VAL A 175 11.88 12.71 -12.06
N LEU A 176 11.00 11.91 -11.45
CA LEU A 176 11.29 11.25 -10.18
C LEU A 176 12.45 10.26 -10.31
N GLN A 177 12.49 9.48 -11.40
CA GLN A 177 13.58 8.55 -11.69
C GLN A 177 14.93 9.27 -11.83
N ARG A 178 14.95 10.42 -12.53
CA ARG A 178 16.18 11.23 -12.64
C ARG A 178 16.62 11.79 -11.30
N CYS A 179 15.69 12.24 -10.48
CA CYS A 179 16.01 12.68 -9.11
C CYS A 179 16.58 11.52 -8.29
N ALA A 180 15.99 10.34 -8.34
CA ALA A 180 16.48 9.16 -7.64
C ALA A 180 17.90 8.79 -8.08
N GLN A 181 18.17 8.77 -9.37
CA GLN A 181 19.52 8.50 -9.91
C GLN A 181 20.54 9.55 -9.47
N ALA A 182 20.17 10.83 -9.50
CA ALA A 182 21.06 11.93 -9.09
C ALA A 182 21.41 11.86 -7.60
N ILE A 183 20.42 11.57 -6.76
CA ILE A 183 20.62 11.42 -5.31
C ILE A 183 21.46 10.16 -5.03
N SER A 184 21.18 9.03 -5.68
CA SER A 184 21.99 7.82 -5.54
C SER A 184 23.45 8.02 -6.01
N ALA A 185 23.68 8.94 -6.94
CA ALA A 185 25.02 9.37 -7.36
C ALA A 185 25.68 10.41 -6.42
N GLY A 186 25.10 10.67 -5.25
CA GLY A 186 25.65 11.55 -4.22
C GLY A 186 25.30 13.04 -4.36
N GLN A 187 24.35 13.39 -5.23
CA GLN A 187 23.88 14.78 -5.28
C GLN A 187 23.03 15.13 -4.06
N ASP A 188 23.04 16.42 -3.70
CA ASP A 188 22.22 16.95 -2.62
C ASP A 188 20.71 16.70 -2.86
N VAL A 189 20.03 16.14 -1.85
CA VAL A 189 18.62 15.77 -1.92
C VAL A 189 17.75 17.00 -2.14
N ALA A 190 17.92 18.05 -1.33
CA ALA A 190 17.06 19.23 -1.36
C ALA A 190 17.15 19.97 -2.71
N GLY A 191 18.35 20.21 -3.19
CA GLY A 191 18.59 20.88 -4.48
C GLY A 191 18.11 20.03 -5.66
N THR A 192 18.22 18.70 -5.58
CA THR A 192 17.72 17.80 -6.63
C THR A 192 16.20 17.78 -6.67
N LEU A 193 15.54 17.70 -5.53
CA LEU A 193 14.07 17.76 -5.45
C LEU A 193 13.55 19.13 -5.91
N GLN A 194 14.21 20.22 -5.54
CA GLN A 194 13.82 21.56 -5.99
C GLN A 194 13.87 21.66 -7.52
N ARG A 195 14.94 21.18 -8.16
CA ARG A 195 15.04 21.15 -9.65
C ARG A 195 13.94 20.29 -10.28
N GLY A 196 13.67 19.10 -9.71
CA GLY A 196 12.61 18.22 -10.18
C GLY A 196 11.23 18.89 -10.09
N ARG A 197 10.94 19.53 -8.96
CA ARG A 197 9.70 20.29 -8.75
C ARG A 197 9.54 21.43 -9.77
N GLN A 198 10.58 22.22 -10.02
CA GLN A 198 10.58 23.30 -11.01
C GLN A 198 10.26 22.79 -12.43
N ILE A 199 10.77 21.63 -12.83
CA ILE A 199 10.48 21.02 -14.13
C ILE A 199 8.99 20.70 -14.24
N LEU A 200 8.37 20.15 -13.20
CA LEU A 200 6.96 19.79 -13.19
C LEU A 200 6.05 21.05 -13.17
N GLU A 201 6.37 22.00 -12.31
CA GLU A 201 5.63 23.27 -12.20
C GLU A 201 5.69 24.10 -13.49
N SER A 202 6.80 24.07 -14.23
CA SER A 202 6.92 24.73 -15.54
C SER A 202 5.95 24.18 -16.58
N ARG A 203 5.38 23.00 -16.37
CA ARG A 203 4.36 22.35 -17.22
C ARG A 203 2.94 22.54 -16.69
N VAL A 204 2.74 23.45 -15.72
CA VAL A 204 1.42 23.80 -15.13
C VAL A 204 0.77 22.63 -14.37
N TYR A 205 1.57 21.75 -13.76
CA TYR A 205 1.05 20.70 -12.91
C TYR A 205 1.07 21.14 -11.44
N SER A 206 -0.06 20.97 -10.76
CA SER A 206 -0.17 21.19 -9.33
C SER A 206 0.36 19.95 -8.60
N ILE A 207 1.40 20.17 -7.79
CA ILE A 207 2.12 19.10 -7.06
C ILE A 207 1.62 19.07 -5.62
N ARG A 208 1.04 17.96 -5.24
CA ARG A 208 0.61 17.72 -3.86
C ARG A 208 1.77 17.28 -2.96
N TYR A 209 2.54 16.29 -3.43
CA TYR A 209 3.73 15.77 -2.76
C TYR A 209 4.86 15.63 -3.78
N PHE A 210 6.07 15.97 -3.37
CA PHE A 210 7.29 15.72 -4.14
C PHE A 210 8.49 15.80 -3.18
N ASP A 211 8.75 14.69 -2.49
CA ASP A 211 9.70 14.68 -1.39
C ASP A 211 10.40 13.32 -1.25
N CYS A 212 11.48 13.31 -0.45
CA CYS A 212 12.20 12.13 -0.05
C CYS A 212 11.81 11.74 1.37
N TYR A 213 11.44 10.49 1.57
CA TYR A 213 11.02 9.95 2.86
C TYR A 213 11.90 8.78 3.26
N ASP A 214 12.24 8.71 4.51
CA ASP A 214 12.73 7.48 5.13
C ASP A 214 11.59 6.45 5.16
N ILE A 215 11.85 5.23 4.65
CA ILE A 215 10.81 4.21 4.50
C ILE A 215 10.30 3.69 5.84
N SER A 216 11.14 3.74 6.87
CA SER A 216 10.81 3.21 8.19
C SER A 216 9.98 4.19 9.04
N THR A 217 10.24 5.50 8.89
CA THR A 217 9.63 6.54 9.71
C THR A 217 8.59 7.37 8.97
N LEU A 218 8.57 7.35 7.62
CA LEU A 218 7.80 8.28 6.77
C LEU A 218 8.07 9.76 7.09
N ILE A 219 9.23 10.07 7.64
CA ILE A 219 9.64 11.45 7.87
C ILE A 219 10.46 11.92 6.67
N HIS A 220 10.30 13.18 6.31
CA HIS A 220 11.14 13.80 5.29
C HIS A 220 12.60 13.65 5.65
N THR A 221 13.42 13.18 4.73
CA THR A 221 14.84 13.05 4.95
C THR A 221 15.64 13.81 3.89
N ALA A 222 16.57 14.61 4.35
CA ALA A 222 17.57 15.29 3.49
C ALA A 222 18.87 14.50 3.40
N ARG A 223 19.06 13.52 4.29
CA ARG A 223 20.20 12.62 4.32
C ARG A 223 19.67 11.23 4.57
N ALA A 224 19.81 10.35 3.63
CA ALA A 224 19.43 8.97 3.85
C ALA A 224 20.67 8.19 4.30
N GLU A 225 20.62 7.76 5.53
CA GLU A 225 21.52 6.75 6.09
C GLU A 225 20.94 5.34 5.93
N ALA A 226 19.69 5.24 5.44
CA ALA A 226 18.92 4.03 5.24
C ALA A 226 18.15 4.09 3.90
N ASP A 227 17.43 3.01 3.58
CA ASP A 227 16.59 2.97 2.39
C ASP A 227 15.56 4.10 2.40
N ALA A 228 15.64 4.97 1.40
CA ALA A 228 14.71 6.08 1.22
C ALA A 228 13.85 5.89 -0.03
N ILE A 229 12.72 6.59 -0.03
CA ILE A 229 11.76 6.60 -1.11
C ILE A 229 11.52 8.02 -1.56
N LEU A 230 11.64 8.27 -2.86
CA LEU A 230 11.07 9.43 -3.49
C LEU A 230 9.61 9.16 -3.80
N TRP A 231 8.75 10.00 -3.28
CA TRP A 231 7.31 9.94 -3.54
C TRP A 231 6.83 11.26 -4.10
N ALA A 232 6.11 11.16 -5.21
CA ALA A 232 5.52 12.31 -5.87
C ALA A 232 4.07 12.05 -6.23
N GLN A 233 3.22 13.05 -6.03
CA GLN A 233 1.79 13.00 -6.35
C GLN A 233 1.30 14.36 -6.85
N PHE A 234 0.52 14.35 -7.93
CA PHE A 234 -0.25 15.50 -8.39
C PHE A 234 -1.61 15.59 -7.69
N ASP A 235 -2.26 16.75 -7.75
CA ASP A 235 -3.57 16.96 -7.13
C ASP A 235 -4.68 16.08 -7.74
N ASN A 236 -4.52 15.63 -8.98
CA ASN A 236 -5.42 14.67 -9.66
C ASN A 236 -5.16 13.20 -9.29
N ASN A 237 -4.41 12.93 -8.23
CA ASN A 237 -4.04 11.61 -7.71
C ASN A 237 -3.11 10.77 -8.61
N ILE A 238 -2.55 11.33 -9.68
CA ILE A 238 -1.44 10.68 -10.40
C ILE A 238 -0.22 10.70 -9.50
N GLN A 239 0.37 9.54 -9.26
CA GLN A 239 1.52 9.41 -8.37
C GLN A 239 2.60 8.51 -8.95
N SER A 240 3.83 8.71 -8.46
CA SER A 240 4.98 7.88 -8.78
C SER A 240 5.88 7.72 -7.56
N ILE A 241 6.51 6.56 -7.44
CA ILE A 241 7.40 6.23 -6.34
C ILE A 241 8.67 5.60 -6.91
N HIS A 242 9.82 6.02 -6.37
CA HIS A 242 11.10 5.42 -6.67
C HIS A 242 11.90 5.18 -5.37
N SER A 243 12.45 4.00 -5.22
CA SER A 243 13.43 3.73 -4.17
C SER A 243 14.75 4.44 -4.48
N VAL A 244 15.35 5.00 -3.47
CA VAL A 244 16.69 5.60 -3.53
C VAL A 244 17.60 4.76 -2.67
N ARG A 245 18.68 4.23 -3.26
CA ARG A 245 19.76 3.59 -2.52
C ARG A 245 20.90 4.58 -2.46
N PHE A 246 21.28 4.96 -1.26
CA PHE A 246 22.47 5.77 -1.04
C PHE A 246 23.67 4.83 -1.08
N GLY A 247 24.67 5.22 -1.88
CA GLY A 247 25.73 4.37 -2.34
C GLY A 247 26.44 3.56 -1.24
N GLU A 248 26.79 2.34 -1.63
CA GLU A 248 27.81 1.53 -0.98
C GLU A 248 29.17 2.20 -1.08
#